data_29780d9a47372bfcabb80e084f4b7ecc
#
_entry.id   29780d9a47372bfcabb80e084f4b7ecc
#
_cell.length_a   1.000
_cell.length_b   1.000
_cell.length_c   1.000
_cell.angle_alpha   90.00
_cell.angle_beta   90.00
_cell.angle_gamma   90.00
#
_symmetry.space_group_name_H-M   'P 1'
#
loop_
_entity.id
_entity.type
_entity.pdbx_description
1 polymer ?
#
loop_
_entity_poly.entity_id
_entity_poly.type
_entity_poly.pdbx_seq_one_letter_code
_entity_poly.pdbx_strand_id
1 'polypeptide(L)'
;MKLLAIEKELTQVNWDEQSEVLNNEAYRVYQLFQEGVIREIYFNENENAVIVLESKSKDEANDVLGTLPLVAAGMIGFELMELHPYTGFSRIIYKMVD
;
A
#
# COMPACT_ATOMS: atom_id res chain seq x y z
N MET A 1 -6.39 -8.00 8.44
CA MET A 1 -6.99 -7.77 7.10
C MET A 1 -5.89 -7.34 6.14
N LYS A 2 -5.79 -8.00 5.03
CA LYS A 2 -4.82 -7.65 3.99
C LYS A 2 -5.44 -6.64 3.02
N LEU A 3 -4.69 -5.61 2.69
CA LEU A 3 -5.15 -4.54 1.82
C LEU A 3 -4.14 -4.27 0.72
N LEU A 4 -4.65 -3.89 -0.45
CA LEU A 4 -3.85 -3.39 -1.56
C LEU A 4 -4.06 -1.89 -1.66
N ALA A 5 -2.97 -1.13 -1.68
CA ALA A 5 -2.99 0.31 -1.85
C ALA A 5 -2.25 0.68 -3.14
N ILE A 6 -2.90 1.42 -4.01
CA ILE A 6 -2.32 1.87 -5.27
C ILE A 6 -2.25 3.40 -5.24
N GLU A 7 -1.04 3.92 -5.44
CA GLU A 7 -0.79 5.36 -5.46
C GLU A 7 -1.48 6.03 -6.63
N LYS A 8 -2.00 7.23 -6.38
CA LYS A 8 -2.48 8.14 -7.42
C LYS A 8 -1.92 9.53 -7.15
N GLU A 9 -1.53 10.24 -8.19
CA GLU A 9 -1.10 11.61 -8.06
C GLU A 9 -2.30 12.52 -7.83
N LEU A 10 -2.21 13.40 -6.85
CA LEU A 10 -3.25 14.38 -6.55
C LEU A 10 -2.93 15.75 -7.12
N THR A 11 -1.65 16.06 -7.32
CA THR A 11 -1.19 17.31 -7.88
C THR A 11 -0.04 17.04 -8.83
N GLN A 12 0.24 18.01 -9.70
CA GLN A 12 1.42 17.93 -10.56
C GLN A 12 2.64 18.30 -9.72
N VAL A 13 3.59 17.36 -9.62
CA VAL A 13 4.77 17.50 -8.75
C VAL A 13 6.04 17.47 -9.61
N ASN A 14 6.95 18.41 -9.35
CA ASN A 14 8.30 18.33 -9.88
C ASN A 14 9.16 17.49 -8.91
N TRP A 15 9.28 16.20 -9.19
CA TRP A 15 9.95 15.25 -8.31
C TRP A 15 11.45 15.54 -8.13
N ASP A 16 12.09 16.17 -9.11
CA ASP A 16 13.51 16.54 -9.01
C ASP A 16 13.79 17.56 -7.90
N GLU A 17 12.78 18.30 -7.50
CA GLU A 17 12.88 19.31 -6.44
C GLU A 17 12.45 18.76 -5.07
N GLN A 18 12.09 17.48 -4.96
CA GLN A 18 11.48 16.88 -3.77
C GLN A 18 12.40 15.88 -3.06
N SER A 19 13.72 16.02 -3.18
CA SER A 19 14.64 15.02 -2.61
C SER A 19 14.52 14.89 -1.09
N GLU A 20 14.26 15.97 -0.36
CA GLU A 20 14.12 15.91 1.10
C GLU A 20 12.87 15.14 1.50
N VAL A 21 11.71 15.46 0.90
CA VAL A 21 10.46 14.77 1.23
C VAL A 21 10.50 13.30 0.77
N LEU A 22 11.16 13.02 -0.35
CA LEU A 22 11.34 11.65 -0.83
C LEU A 22 12.21 10.82 0.11
N ASN A 23 13.27 11.42 0.67
CA ASN A 23 14.09 10.74 1.68
C ASN A 23 13.28 10.45 2.94
N ASN A 24 12.51 11.40 3.41
CA ASN A 24 11.64 11.23 4.58
C ASN A 24 10.57 10.17 4.33
N GLU A 25 10.02 10.15 3.12
CA GLU A 25 9.08 9.11 2.69
C GLU A 25 9.71 7.72 2.79
N ALA A 26 10.91 7.56 2.27
CA ALA A 26 11.63 6.28 2.30
C ALA A 26 11.87 5.80 3.74
N TYR A 27 12.23 6.71 4.66
CA TYR A 27 12.39 6.37 6.08
C TYR A 27 11.09 5.88 6.69
N ARG A 28 9.98 6.56 6.42
CA ARG A 28 8.68 6.17 6.98
C ARG A 28 8.21 4.83 6.42
N VAL A 29 8.37 4.62 5.12
CA VAL A 29 8.08 3.33 4.47
C VAL A 29 8.90 2.22 5.13
N TYR A 30 10.18 2.46 5.35
CA TYR A 30 11.06 1.47 6.00
C TYR A 30 10.59 1.12 7.40
N GLN A 31 10.20 2.11 8.21
CA GLN A 31 9.63 1.87 9.54
C GLN A 31 8.39 0.97 9.48
N LEU A 32 7.48 1.27 8.58
CA LEU A 32 6.25 0.50 8.41
C LEU A 32 6.52 -0.92 7.92
N PHE A 33 7.56 -1.07 7.09
CA PHE A 33 7.99 -2.39 6.64
C PHE A 33 8.58 -3.19 7.81
N GLN A 34 9.43 -2.58 8.64
CA GLN A 34 10.00 -3.25 9.81
C GLN A 34 8.93 -3.64 10.83
N GLU A 35 7.90 -2.84 11.00
CA GLU A 35 6.79 -3.11 11.92
C GLU A 35 5.81 -4.17 11.38
N GLY A 36 5.99 -4.59 10.13
CA GLY A 36 5.11 -5.56 9.50
C GLY A 36 3.79 -4.99 9.00
N VAL A 37 3.62 -3.68 9.03
CA VAL A 37 2.43 -3.03 8.46
C VAL A 37 2.47 -3.11 6.95
N ILE A 38 3.61 -2.75 6.34
CA ILE A 38 3.84 -2.95 4.91
C ILE A 38 4.45 -4.33 4.74
N ARG A 39 3.78 -5.19 3.97
CA ARG A 39 4.22 -6.56 3.69
C ARG A 39 4.97 -6.66 2.38
N GLU A 40 4.54 -5.92 1.37
CA GLU A 40 5.17 -5.86 0.05
C GLU A 40 5.01 -4.46 -0.48
N ILE A 41 6.00 -3.98 -1.22
CA ILE A 41 5.94 -2.68 -1.88
C ILE A 41 6.68 -2.76 -3.21
N TYR A 42 6.06 -2.19 -4.24
CA TYR A 42 6.56 -2.17 -5.61
C TYR A 42 6.25 -0.84 -6.26
N PHE A 43 6.95 -0.52 -7.33
CA PHE A 43 6.48 0.47 -8.29
C PHE A 43 5.89 -0.28 -9.49
N ASN A 44 4.76 0.20 -10.00
CA ASN A 44 4.19 -0.34 -11.24
C ASN A 44 4.85 0.34 -12.46
N GLU A 45 4.39 -0.01 -13.67
CA GLU A 45 4.94 0.52 -14.91
C GLU A 45 4.75 2.04 -15.07
N ASN A 46 3.83 2.64 -14.32
CA ASN A 46 3.59 4.08 -14.29
C ASN A 46 4.36 4.79 -13.18
N GLU A 47 5.27 4.07 -12.52
CA GLU A 47 6.06 4.57 -11.38
C GLU A 47 5.20 4.96 -10.17
N ASN A 48 4.02 4.38 -10.05
CA ASN A 48 3.17 4.53 -8.88
C ASN A 48 3.42 3.39 -7.89
N ALA A 49 3.43 3.71 -6.61
CA ALA A 49 3.63 2.71 -5.57
C ALA A 49 2.44 1.77 -5.47
N VAL A 50 2.74 0.48 -5.34
CA VAL A 50 1.76 -0.57 -5.08
C VAL A 50 2.17 -1.23 -3.78
N ILE A 51 1.31 -1.14 -2.78
CA ILE A 51 1.62 -1.59 -1.42
C ILE A 51 0.62 -2.65 -0.99
N VAL A 52 1.14 -3.76 -0.46
CA VAL A 52 0.34 -4.75 0.26
C VAL A 52 0.58 -4.52 1.74
N LEU A 53 -0.47 -4.25 2.50
CA LEU A 53 -0.35 -3.96 3.91
C LEU A 53 -1.35 -4.74 4.76
N GLU A 54 -1.00 -4.90 6.04
CA GLU A 54 -1.86 -5.49 7.06
C GLU A 54 -2.40 -4.39 7.95
N SER A 55 -3.71 -4.41 8.20
CA SER A 55 -4.38 -3.47 9.07
C SER A 55 -5.65 -4.11 9.62
N LYS A 56 -6.18 -3.57 10.71
CA LYS A 56 -7.43 -4.05 11.29
C LYS A 56 -8.65 -3.64 10.46
N SER A 57 -8.52 -2.53 9.72
CA SER A 57 -9.61 -1.97 8.94
C SER A 57 -9.06 -1.06 7.83
N LYS A 58 -9.90 -0.71 6.87
CA LYS A 58 -9.57 0.31 5.87
C LYS A 58 -9.31 1.67 6.51
N ASP A 59 -10.06 2.03 7.53
CA ASP A 59 -9.90 3.32 8.21
C ASP A 59 -8.54 3.41 8.88
N GLU A 60 -8.12 2.35 9.57
CA GLU A 60 -6.80 2.30 10.18
C GLU A 60 -5.70 2.33 9.13
N ALA A 61 -5.88 1.64 8.01
CA ALA A 61 -4.95 1.67 6.89
C ALA A 61 -4.82 3.08 6.30
N ASN A 62 -5.94 3.79 6.13
CA ASN A 62 -5.92 5.18 5.67
C ASN A 62 -5.16 6.07 6.65
N ASP A 63 -5.36 5.88 7.95
CA ASP A 63 -4.64 6.65 8.97
C ASP A 63 -3.13 6.41 8.88
N VAL A 64 -2.73 5.16 8.72
CA VAL A 64 -1.30 4.81 8.58
C VAL A 64 -0.71 5.40 7.31
N LEU A 65 -1.39 5.25 6.17
CA LEU A 65 -0.93 5.81 4.90
C LEU A 65 -0.88 7.35 4.95
N GLY A 66 -1.77 7.97 5.74
CA GLY A 66 -1.76 9.41 5.98
C GLY A 66 -0.52 9.91 6.73
N THR A 67 0.24 9.01 7.36
CA THR A 67 1.51 9.37 8.01
C THR A 67 2.68 9.43 7.02
N LEU A 68 2.49 8.97 5.79
CA LEU A 68 3.52 9.08 4.76
C LEU A 68 3.68 10.55 4.36
N PRO A 69 4.92 11.08 4.35
CA PRO A 69 5.16 12.49 4.03
C PRO A 69 4.53 12.98 2.73
N LEU A 70 4.54 12.16 1.67
CA LEU A 70 3.94 12.56 0.40
C LEU A 70 2.42 12.68 0.49
N VAL A 71 1.78 11.82 1.27
CA VAL A 71 0.33 11.88 1.52
C VAL A 71 -0.01 13.08 2.38
N ALA A 72 0.76 13.28 3.46
CA ALA A 72 0.56 14.42 4.37
C ALA A 72 0.72 15.76 3.65
N ALA A 73 1.62 15.82 2.66
CA ALA A 73 1.83 17.03 1.85
C ALA A 73 0.77 17.22 0.75
N GLY A 74 -0.16 16.27 0.58
CA GLY A 74 -1.19 16.34 -0.45
C GLY A 74 -0.71 16.06 -1.87
N MET A 75 0.50 15.51 -2.03
CA MET A 75 1.08 15.24 -3.34
C MET A 75 0.50 13.97 -3.97
N ILE A 76 0.27 12.94 -3.15
CA ILE A 76 -0.30 11.68 -3.57
C ILE A 76 -1.41 11.23 -2.64
N GLY A 77 -2.23 10.30 -3.12
CA GLY A 77 -3.16 9.55 -2.31
C GLY A 77 -3.08 8.09 -2.68
N PHE A 78 -3.88 7.27 -2.01
CA PHE A 78 -3.95 5.84 -2.27
C PHE A 78 -5.38 5.41 -2.45
N GLU A 79 -5.60 4.54 -3.42
CA GLU A 79 -6.84 3.79 -3.55
C GLU A 79 -6.66 2.47 -2.82
N LEU A 80 -7.55 2.17 -1.88
CA LEU A 80 -7.48 0.98 -1.04
C LEU A 80 -8.50 -0.06 -1.47
N MET A 81 -8.06 -1.32 -1.54
CA MET A 81 -8.91 -2.47 -1.80
C MET A 81 -8.62 -3.54 -0.76
N GLU A 82 -9.68 -4.16 -0.23
CA GLU A 82 -9.54 -5.33 0.62
C GLU A 82 -9.18 -6.54 -0.23
N LEU A 83 -8.23 -7.34 0.26
CA LEU A 83 -7.87 -8.60 -0.36
C LEU A 83 -8.41 -9.74 0.50
N HIS A 84 -9.21 -10.60 -0.09
CA HIS A 84 -9.79 -11.76 0.58
C HIS A 84 -9.14 -13.03 0.07
N PRO A 85 -9.09 -14.09 0.91
CA PRO A 85 -8.57 -15.38 0.47
C PRO A 85 -9.31 -15.90 -0.74
N TYR A 86 -8.58 -16.54 -1.65
CA TYR A 86 -9.22 -17.24 -2.76
C TYR A 86 -9.92 -18.50 -2.25
N THR A 87 -11.23 -18.53 -2.38
CA THR A 87 -12.06 -19.62 -1.87
C THR A 87 -12.43 -20.68 -2.94
N GLY A 88 -11.98 -20.46 -4.18
CA GLY A 88 -12.33 -21.32 -5.30
C GLY A 88 -11.87 -22.76 -5.16
N PHE A 89 -10.78 -22.99 -4.43
CA PHE A 89 -10.28 -24.35 -4.19
C PHE A 89 -11.28 -25.23 -3.43
N SER A 90 -12.14 -24.63 -2.62
CA SER A 90 -13.16 -25.39 -1.88
C SER A 90 -14.12 -26.12 -2.82
N ARG A 91 -14.24 -25.67 -4.06
CA ARG A 91 -15.11 -26.31 -5.05
C ARG A 91 -14.59 -27.68 -5.50
N ILE A 92 -13.30 -27.95 -5.34
CA ILE A 92 -12.65 -29.16 -5.84
C ILE A 92 -12.00 -29.99 -4.74
N ILE A 93 -11.75 -29.42 -3.55
CA ILE A 93 -10.97 -30.09 -2.51
C ILE A 93 -11.62 -31.42 -2.09
N TYR A 94 -12.91 -31.47 -1.83
CA TYR A 94 -13.54 -32.71 -1.41
C TYR A 94 -13.65 -33.74 -2.55
N LYS A 95 -13.60 -33.29 -3.80
CA LYS A 95 -13.51 -34.19 -4.95
C LYS A 95 -12.15 -34.88 -5.05
N MET A 96 -11.14 -34.25 -4.47
CA MET A 96 -9.76 -34.78 -4.47
C MET A 96 -9.52 -35.78 -3.32
N VAL A 97 -10.38 -35.73 -2.29
CA VAL A 97 -10.24 -36.55 -1.10
C VAL A 97 -10.90 -37.93 -1.27
N ASP A 98 -11.82 -38.08 -2.19
CA ASP A 98 -12.41 -39.37 -2.54
C ASP A 98 -11.44 -40.18 -3.39
#